data_0cac0d21634339ed99477dabeeb04b24
#
_entry.id   0cac0d21634339ed99477dabeeb04b24
#
_cell.length_a   1.000
_cell.length_b   1.000
_cell.length_c   1.000
_cell.angle_alpha   90.00
_cell.angle_beta   90.00
_cell.angle_gamma   90.00
#
_symmetry.space_group_name_H-M   'P 1'
#
loop_
_entity.id
_entity.type
_entity.pdbx_description
1 polymer ?
#
loop_
_entity_poly.entity_id
_entity_poly.type
_entity_poly.pdbx_seq_one_letter_code
_entity_poly.pdbx_strand_id
1 'polypeptide(L)'
;MYAHERFAARPTLDIDFLGSGISNDGGHIVSAFREICSVDCPEDGVVFDVERITSENITEQKDYHGIRLHIPVAMDTISQVLSMDIGFGDIITPSPVQLDYPLLISTLPQASILAYSAETVIAEKMHAVIDLGNQSSRMKDYYDLFHLLHE
;
A
#
# COMPACT_ATOMS: atom_id res chain seq x y z
N MET A 1 5.01 -6.60 1.83
CA MET A 1 6.38 -6.99 1.41
C MET A 1 7.43 -6.27 2.26
N TYR A 2 7.66 -4.96 2.09
CA TYR A 2 8.74 -4.25 2.78
C TYR A 2 8.70 -4.37 4.32
N ALA A 3 7.52 -4.37 4.91
CA ALA A 3 7.33 -4.57 6.34
C ALA A 3 7.79 -5.95 6.86
N HIS A 4 7.82 -6.96 5.99
CA HIS A 4 8.27 -8.32 6.31
C HIS A 4 9.75 -8.53 5.98
N GLU A 5 10.17 -8.18 4.78
CA GLU A 5 11.51 -8.47 4.23
C GLU A 5 12.53 -7.34 4.46
N ARG A 6 12.08 -6.20 4.98
CA ARG A 6 12.93 -5.04 5.22
C ARG A 6 13.71 -4.64 3.95
N PHE A 7 15.03 -4.51 4.08
CA PHE A 7 15.92 -4.10 2.98
C PHE A 7 16.16 -5.19 1.92
N ALA A 8 15.72 -6.43 2.15
CA ALA A 8 15.75 -7.48 1.14
C ALA A 8 14.58 -7.37 0.15
N ALA A 9 13.51 -6.63 0.50
CA ALA A 9 12.40 -6.40 -0.39
C ALA A 9 12.83 -5.65 -1.65
N ARG A 10 12.27 -6.04 -2.81
CA ARG A 10 12.44 -5.27 -4.04
C ARG A 10 11.83 -3.87 -3.90
N PRO A 11 12.31 -2.87 -4.66
CA PRO A 11 11.67 -1.57 -4.73
C PRO A 11 10.21 -1.68 -5.19
N THR A 12 9.33 -0.90 -4.56
CA THR A 12 7.93 -0.75 -4.97
C THR A 12 7.58 0.72 -5.13
N LEU A 13 6.65 1.02 -6.02
CA LEU A 13 6.11 2.36 -6.25
C LEU A 13 4.67 2.47 -5.74
N ASP A 14 4.04 1.33 -5.49
CA ASP A 14 2.64 1.23 -5.15
C ASP A 14 2.50 0.91 -3.65
N ILE A 15 1.48 1.49 -3.02
CA ILE A 15 1.08 1.20 -1.65
C ILE A 15 -0.35 0.68 -1.71
N ASP A 16 -0.54 -0.53 -1.20
CA ASP A 16 -1.84 -1.19 -1.20
C ASP A 16 -2.44 -1.18 0.22
N PHE A 17 -3.68 -0.75 0.34
CA PHE A 17 -4.45 -0.73 1.58
C PHE A 17 -5.73 -1.54 1.47
N LEU A 18 -6.20 -2.06 2.60
CA LEU A 18 -7.55 -2.56 2.73
C LEU A 18 -8.39 -1.59 3.57
N GLY A 19 -9.46 -1.08 2.96
CA GLY A 19 -10.48 -0.29 3.64
C GLY A 19 -11.42 -1.18 4.45
N SER A 20 -11.37 -1.06 5.78
CA SER A 20 -12.25 -1.78 6.69
C SER A 20 -13.04 -0.82 7.55
N GLY A 21 -14.37 -0.97 7.56
CA GLY A 21 -15.26 -0.12 8.36
C GLY A 21 -15.37 1.33 7.89
N ILE A 22 -14.89 1.64 6.69
CA ILE A 22 -14.98 2.97 6.06
C ILE A 22 -15.77 2.89 4.77
N SER A 23 -16.31 4.04 4.31
CA SER A 23 -17.02 4.16 3.04
C SER A 23 -16.06 3.97 1.87
N ASN A 24 -16.53 3.28 0.80
CA ASN A 24 -15.84 3.20 -0.49
C ASN A 24 -16.17 4.38 -1.43
N ASP A 25 -16.66 5.49 -0.89
CA ASP A 25 -16.87 6.73 -1.63
C ASP A 25 -15.57 7.50 -1.79
N GLY A 26 -15.17 7.80 -3.02
CA GLY A 26 -13.91 8.48 -3.33
C GLY A 26 -13.78 9.84 -2.67
N GLY A 27 -14.88 10.60 -2.52
CA GLY A 27 -14.86 11.90 -1.84
C GLY A 27 -14.57 11.78 -0.35
N HIS A 28 -15.16 10.77 0.32
CA HIS A 28 -14.86 10.49 1.72
C HIS A 28 -13.39 10.07 1.93
N ILE A 29 -12.87 9.21 1.05
CA ILE A 29 -11.47 8.77 1.11
C ILE A 29 -10.51 9.94 0.90
N VAL A 30 -10.76 10.80 -0.10
CA VAL A 30 -9.96 12.01 -0.33
C VAL A 30 -9.98 12.91 0.91
N SER A 31 -11.15 13.15 1.52
CA SER A 31 -11.26 13.94 2.76
C SER A 31 -10.42 13.36 3.90
N ALA A 32 -10.51 12.05 4.14
CA ALA A 32 -9.73 11.38 5.18
C ALA A 32 -8.22 11.51 4.94
N PHE A 33 -7.78 11.33 3.68
CA PHE A 33 -6.35 11.47 3.36
C PHE A 33 -5.86 12.92 3.40
N ARG A 34 -6.72 13.90 3.12
CA ARG A 34 -6.38 15.31 3.36
C ARG A 34 -6.12 15.58 4.84
N GLU A 35 -6.94 15.06 5.73
CA GLU A 35 -6.72 15.18 7.19
C GLU A 35 -5.42 14.50 7.61
N ILE A 36 -5.17 13.26 7.15
CA ILE A 36 -3.95 12.51 7.45
C ILE A 36 -2.70 13.26 6.96
N CYS A 37 -2.70 13.70 5.70
CA CYS A 37 -1.56 14.39 5.08
C CYS A 37 -1.38 15.83 5.61
N SER A 38 -2.34 16.37 6.35
CA SER A 38 -2.24 17.68 7.02
C SER A 38 -1.58 17.60 8.40
N VAL A 39 -1.30 16.38 8.90
CA VAL A 39 -0.55 16.21 10.15
C VAL A 39 0.89 16.69 9.92
N ASP A 40 1.31 17.65 10.73
CA ASP A 40 2.66 18.23 10.60
C ASP A 40 3.72 17.24 11.09
N CYS A 41 4.71 16.96 10.24
CA CYS A 41 5.83 16.08 10.52
C CYS A 41 7.12 16.67 9.97
N PRO A 42 7.63 17.78 10.56
CA PRO A 42 8.73 18.57 9.99
C PRO A 42 10.06 17.82 9.93
N GLU A 43 10.20 16.73 10.68
CA GLU A 43 11.46 15.97 10.76
C GLU A 43 11.77 15.17 9.49
N ASP A 44 10.77 14.81 8.69
CA ASP A 44 10.98 14.03 7.47
C ASP A 44 11.19 14.91 6.22
N GLY A 45 10.90 16.21 6.31
CA GLY A 45 11.03 17.17 5.22
C GLY A 45 10.05 16.94 4.06
N VAL A 46 9.03 16.12 4.26
CA VAL A 46 8.01 15.79 3.26
C VAL A 46 6.84 16.76 3.35
N VAL A 47 6.41 17.30 2.21
CA VAL A 47 5.26 18.19 2.10
C VAL A 47 4.24 17.60 1.15
N PHE A 48 3.02 17.38 1.63
CA PHE A 48 1.90 16.92 0.82
C PHE A 48 1.08 18.11 0.29
N ASP A 49 0.77 18.10 -1.01
CA ASP A 49 -0.18 19.07 -1.59
C ASP A 49 -1.61 18.54 -1.41
N VAL A 50 -2.16 18.78 -0.22
CA VAL A 50 -3.46 18.22 0.19
C VAL A 50 -4.63 18.69 -0.66
N GLU A 51 -4.54 19.88 -1.26
CA GLU A 51 -5.60 20.42 -2.13
C GLU A 51 -5.68 19.68 -3.47
N ARG A 52 -4.56 19.10 -3.91
CA ARG A 52 -4.46 18.37 -5.18
C ARG A 52 -4.58 16.87 -5.05
N ILE A 53 -4.96 16.35 -3.87
CA ILE A 53 -5.28 14.93 -3.71
C ILE A 53 -6.54 14.62 -4.53
N THR A 54 -6.45 13.60 -5.39
CA THR A 54 -7.56 13.14 -6.22
C THR A 54 -7.73 11.62 -6.10
N SER A 55 -8.91 11.14 -6.47
CA SER A 55 -9.21 9.70 -6.51
C SER A 55 -9.80 9.28 -7.84
N GLU A 56 -9.55 8.04 -8.21
CA GLU A 56 -10.21 7.36 -9.32
C GLU A 56 -10.68 5.96 -8.91
N ASN A 57 -11.75 5.48 -9.54
CA ASN A 57 -12.23 4.12 -9.30
C ASN A 57 -11.36 3.12 -10.06
N ILE A 58 -10.91 2.06 -9.37
CA ILE A 58 -10.24 0.92 -9.99
C ILE A 58 -11.29 -0.16 -10.20
N THR A 59 -11.44 -0.60 -11.45
CA THR A 59 -12.29 -1.73 -11.79
C THR A 59 -11.41 -2.80 -12.41
N GLU A 60 -10.87 -3.72 -11.61
CA GLU A 60 -10.06 -4.82 -12.13
C GLU A 60 -10.92 -5.95 -12.72
N GLN A 61 -12.09 -6.19 -12.13
CA GLN A 61 -13.10 -7.14 -12.61
C GLN A 61 -14.50 -6.62 -12.23
N LYS A 62 -15.58 -7.18 -12.82
CA LYS A 62 -16.95 -6.69 -12.69
C LYS A 62 -17.48 -6.54 -11.26
N ASP A 63 -16.84 -7.19 -10.28
CA ASP A 63 -17.32 -7.25 -8.89
C ASP A 63 -16.34 -6.61 -7.88
N TYR A 64 -15.15 -6.15 -8.31
CA TYR A 64 -14.17 -5.54 -7.44
C TYR A 64 -14.15 -4.02 -7.60
N HIS A 65 -14.44 -3.30 -6.52
CA HIS A 65 -14.46 -1.85 -6.48
C HIS A 65 -13.33 -1.37 -5.56
N GLY A 66 -12.22 -0.95 -6.17
CA GLY A 66 -11.14 -0.29 -5.48
C GLY A 66 -11.11 1.21 -5.78
N ILE A 67 -10.37 1.95 -4.98
CA ILE A 67 -10.11 3.37 -5.19
C ILE A 67 -8.60 3.56 -5.26
N ARG A 68 -8.14 4.24 -6.31
CA ARG A 68 -6.76 4.73 -6.39
C ARG A 68 -6.72 6.19 -5.99
N LEU A 69 -5.85 6.52 -5.06
CA LEU A 69 -5.52 7.90 -4.70
C LEU A 69 -4.25 8.34 -5.39
N HIS A 70 -4.24 9.60 -5.80
CA HIS A 70 -3.07 10.31 -6.29
C HIS A 70 -2.76 11.44 -5.32
N ILE A 71 -1.63 11.33 -4.63
CA ILE A 71 -1.20 12.26 -3.58
C ILE A 71 0.09 12.95 -4.05
N PRO A 72 0.01 14.22 -4.48
CA PRO A 72 1.21 14.97 -4.82
C PRO A 72 2.04 15.25 -3.58
N VAL A 73 3.34 15.00 -3.68
CA VAL A 73 4.29 15.14 -2.57
C VAL A 73 5.56 15.79 -3.06
N ALA A 74 6.17 16.58 -2.21
CA ALA A 74 7.45 17.22 -2.46
C ALA A 74 8.41 17.02 -1.27
N MET A 75 9.69 16.95 -1.58
CA MET A 75 10.80 16.99 -0.62
C MET A 75 11.90 17.85 -1.24
N ASP A 76 12.15 19.02 -0.68
CA ASP A 76 13.05 20.02 -1.26
C ASP A 76 12.70 20.33 -2.73
N THR A 77 13.59 20.03 -3.66
CA THR A 77 13.40 20.25 -5.10
C THR A 77 12.76 19.07 -5.84
N ILE A 78 12.57 17.94 -5.17
CA ILE A 78 11.98 16.73 -5.74
C ILE A 78 10.47 16.78 -5.54
N SER A 79 9.71 16.52 -6.59
CA SER A 79 8.26 16.34 -6.50
C SER A 79 7.83 15.07 -7.21
N GLN A 80 6.87 14.37 -6.63
CA GLN A 80 6.29 13.14 -7.17
C GLN A 80 4.79 13.08 -6.88
N VAL A 81 4.11 12.13 -7.51
CA VAL A 81 2.75 11.74 -7.16
C VAL A 81 2.81 10.32 -6.62
N LEU A 82 2.42 10.15 -5.35
CA LEU A 82 2.26 8.83 -4.76
C LEU A 82 0.92 8.25 -5.22
N SER A 83 0.95 6.99 -5.66
CA SER A 83 -0.26 6.22 -5.96
C SER A 83 -0.52 5.23 -4.83
N MET A 84 -1.75 5.23 -4.31
CA MET A 84 -2.20 4.34 -3.24
C MET A 84 -3.48 3.65 -3.68
N ASP A 85 -3.49 2.34 -3.67
CA ASP A 85 -4.66 1.53 -4.03
C ASP A 85 -5.36 1.05 -2.76
N ILE A 86 -6.66 1.27 -2.68
CA ILE A 86 -7.49 0.87 -1.54
C ILE A 86 -8.55 -0.10 -2.04
N GLY A 87 -8.41 -1.37 -1.64
CA GLY A 87 -9.41 -2.41 -1.84
C GLY A 87 -10.44 -2.43 -0.73
N PHE A 88 -11.62 -2.97 -0.99
CA PHE A 88 -12.72 -3.07 -0.04
C PHE A 88 -13.36 -4.46 -0.10
N GLY A 89 -13.75 -4.96 1.07
CA GLY A 89 -14.57 -6.17 1.17
C GLY A 89 -13.81 -7.48 1.24
N ASP A 90 -12.48 -7.47 1.19
CA ASP A 90 -11.69 -8.69 1.28
C ASP A 90 -11.75 -9.29 2.69
N ILE A 91 -11.91 -10.62 2.72
CA ILE A 91 -11.84 -11.39 3.97
C ILE A 91 -10.39 -11.81 4.19
N ILE A 92 -9.78 -11.29 5.25
CA ILE A 92 -8.40 -11.58 5.59
C ILE A 92 -8.34 -12.75 6.56
N THR A 93 -7.58 -13.77 6.21
CA THR A 93 -7.29 -14.92 7.07
C THR A 93 -5.84 -15.36 6.90
N PRO A 94 -5.03 -15.38 7.97
CA PRO A 94 -5.32 -14.98 9.36
C PRO A 94 -5.54 -13.47 9.52
N SER A 95 -5.93 -13.03 10.71
CA SER A 95 -6.13 -11.61 11.02
C SER A 95 -4.86 -10.79 10.79
N PRO A 96 -4.99 -9.50 10.43
CA PRO A 96 -3.85 -8.61 10.31
C PRO A 96 -2.99 -8.55 11.57
N VAL A 97 -1.71 -8.33 11.39
CA VAL A 97 -0.71 -8.27 12.47
C VAL A 97 -0.16 -6.87 12.64
N GLN A 98 0.15 -6.51 13.89
CA GLN A 98 0.85 -5.27 14.19
C GLN A 98 2.34 -5.43 13.86
N LEU A 99 2.89 -4.57 13.01
CA LEU A 99 4.29 -4.58 12.62
C LEU A 99 4.91 -3.20 12.81
N ASP A 100 6.16 -3.20 13.28
CA ASP A 100 6.99 -2.02 13.28
C ASP A 100 7.59 -1.81 11.89
N TYR A 101 7.17 -0.73 11.22
CA TYR A 101 7.62 -0.46 9.84
C TYR A 101 9.12 -0.16 9.81
N PRO A 102 9.90 -0.82 8.95
CA PRO A 102 11.34 -0.63 8.90
C PRO A 102 11.72 0.80 8.52
N LEU A 103 12.57 1.42 9.32
CA LEU A 103 13.05 2.78 9.07
C LEU A 103 14.20 2.77 8.06
N LEU A 104 14.11 3.62 7.03
CA LEU A 104 15.23 3.95 6.14
C LEU A 104 16.19 4.95 6.80
N ILE A 105 15.65 5.84 7.62
CA ILE A 105 16.39 6.86 8.37
C ILE A 105 16.15 6.59 9.85
N SER A 106 17.18 6.13 10.54
CA SER A 106 17.09 5.67 11.94
C SER A 106 16.76 6.75 12.96
N THR A 107 16.84 8.02 12.58
CA THR A 107 16.51 9.16 13.46
C THR A 107 15.04 9.53 13.44
N LEU A 108 14.25 8.99 12.48
CA LEU A 108 12.81 9.22 12.41
C LEU A 108 12.07 8.34 13.43
N PRO A 109 10.90 8.80 13.92
CA PRO A 109 10.05 7.99 14.78
C PRO A 109 9.56 6.74 14.02
N GLN A 110 9.58 5.60 14.72
CA GLN A 110 9.12 4.34 14.14
C GLN A 110 7.59 4.29 14.12
N ALA A 111 7.04 4.02 12.93
CA ALA A 111 5.61 3.79 12.78
C ALA A 111 5.28 2.32 13.04
N SER A 112 4.25 2.08 13.84
CA SER A 112 3.65 0.76 14.02
C SER A 112 2.36 0.69 13.22
N ILE A 113 2.30 -0.24 12.28
CA ILE A 113 1.21 -0.37 11.31
C ILE A 113 0.50 -1.71 11.43
N LEU A 114 -0.78 -1.73 11.08
CA LEU A 114 -1.53 -2.97 10.89
C LEU A 114 -1.29 -3.46 9.45
N ALA A 115 -0.75 -4.65 9.30
CA ALA A 115 -0.39 -5.20 8.01
C ALA A 115 -0.91 -6.63 7.84
N TYR A 116 -1.00 -7.11 6.60
CA TYR A 116 -1.25 -8.50 6.32
C TYR A 116 -0.15 -9.39 6.91
N SER A 117 -0.53 -10.55 7.43
CA SER A 117 0.46 -11.56 7.83
C SER A 117 1.22 -12.07 6.59
N ALA A 118 2.38 -12.67 6.79
CA ALA A 118 3.16 -13.25 5.69
C ALA A 118 2.34 -14.32 4.94
N GLU A 119 1.56 -15.11 5.67
CA GLU A 119 0.69 -16.14 5.10
C GLU A 119 -0.39 -15.54 4.18
N THR A 120 -1.01 -14.42 4.59
CA THR A 120 -1.98 -13.72 3.76
C THR A 120 -1.32 -13.19 2.49
N VAL A 121 -0.15 -12.57 2.60
CA VAL A 121 0.60 -12.05 1.44
C VAL A 121 0.96 -13.18 0.46
N ILE A 122 1.41 -14.33 0.98
CA ILE A 122 1.71 -15.52 0.16
C ILE A 122 0.44 -16.01 -0.54
N ALA A 123 -0.67 -16.12 0.18
CA ALA A 123 -1.93 -16.63 -0.38
C ALA A 123 -2.44 -15.74 -1.53
N GLU A 124 -2.43 -14.41 -1.36
CA GLU A 124 -2.86 -13.47 -2.40
C GLU A 124 -1.96 -13.51 -3.63
N LYS A 125 -0.64 -13.57 -3.44
CA LYS A 125 0.30 -13.67 -4.56
C LYS A 125 0.15 -14.98 -5.32
N MET A 126 -0.03 -16.09 -4.60
CA MET A 126 -0.30 -17.39 -5.21
C MET A 126 -1.62 -17.38 -5.98
N HIS A 127 -2.67 -16.80 -5.41
CA HIS A 127 -3.96 -16.65 -6.09
C HIS A 127 -3.81 -15.87 -7.39
N ALA A 128 -3.15 -14.70 -7.35
CA ALA A 128 -2.91 -13.89 -8.55
C ALA A 128 -2.10 -14.61 -9.63
N VAL A 129 -1.11 -15.42 -9.24
CA VAL A 129 -0.32 -16.24 -10.18
C VAL A 129 -1.18 -17.35 -10.81
N ILE A 130 -2.03 -18.01 -10.03
CA ILE A 130 -2.90 -19.10 -10.51
C ILE A 130 -4.00 -18.55 -11.44
N ASP A 131 -4.65 -17.47 -11.03
CA ASP A 131 -5.78 -16.87 -11.75
C ASP A 131 -5.35 -16.34 -13.13
N LEU A 132 -4.22 -15.66 -13.20
CA LEU A 132 -3.67 -15.13 -14.45
C LEU A 132 -2.97 -16.20 -15.30
N GLY A 133 -2.52 -17.28 -14.72
CA GLY A 133 -1.89 -18.41 -15.41
C GLY A 133 -0.79 -17.98 -16.39
N ASN A 134 -0.82 -18.53 -17.61
CA ASN A 134 0.17 -18.25 -18.64
C ASN A 134 0.11 -16.81 -19.22
N GLN A 135 -0.90 -16.03 -18.87
CA GLN A 135 -1.00 -14.63 -19.27
C GLN A 135 -0.34 -13.68 -18.27
N SER A 136 0.16 -14.23 -17.14
CA SER A 136 0.79 -13.45 -16.11
C SER A 136 2.17 -12.94 -16.53
N SER A 137 2.31 -11.63 -16.68
CA SER A 137 3.60 -10.94 -16.74
C SER A 137 4.15 -10.55 -15.35
N ARG A 138 3.52 -11.04 -14.28
CA ARG A 138 3.78 -10.65 -12.88
C ARG A 138 5.00 -11.36 -12.28
N MET A 139 6.15 -11.27 -12.93
CA MET A 139 7.41 -11.84 -12.41
C MET A 139 7.75 -11.37 -11.00
N LYS A 140 7.26 -10.19 -10.62
CA LYS A 140 7.41 -9.65 -9.27
C LYS A 140 6.79 -10.55 -8.20
N ASP A 141 5.65 -11.19 -8.48
CA ASP A 141 4.99 -12.05 -7.50
C ASP A 141 5.74 -13.38 -7.30
N TYR A 142 6.34 -13.93 -8.36
CA TYR A 142 7.22 -15.10 -8.23
C TYR A 142 8.47 -14.79 -7.41
N TYR A 143 9.07 -13.61 -7.63
CA TYR A 143 10.23 -13.17 -6.86
C TYR A 143 9.87 -13.02 -5.37
N ASP A 144 8.75 -12.33 -5.09
CA ASP A 144 8.28 -12.09 -3.75
C ASP A 144 7.94 -13.41 -3.02
N LEU A 145 7.26 -14.35 -3.70
CA LEU A 145 6.96 -15.69 -3.16
C LEU A 145 8.23 -16.48 -2.86
N PHE A 146 9.24 -16.41 -3.73
CA PHE A 146 10.51 -17.08 -3.50
C PHE A 146 11.16 -16.59 -2.19
N HIS A 147 11.21 -15.29 -1.96
CA HIS A 147 11.78 -14.74 -0.73
C HIS A 147 10.96 -15.09 0.51
N LEU A 148 9.63 -14.88 0.49
CA LEU A 148 8.76 -15.16 1.63
C LEU A 148 8.73 -16.64 2.05
N LEU A 149 9.03 -17.57 1.14
CA LEU A 149 9.02 -19.00 1.44
C LEU A 149 10.37 -19.56 1.90
N HIS A 150 11.46 -18.77 1.79
CA HIS A 150 12.83 -19.20 2.12
C HIS A 150 13.43 -18.49 3.33
N GLU A 151 12.70 -17.55 3.95
CA GLU A 151 13.02 -16.98 5.27
C GLU A 151 12.36 -17.79 6.40
#